data_495576894ee0e4ff43221e87f3129627
#
_entry.id   495576894ee0e4ff43221e87f3129627
#
_cell.length_a   1.000
_cell.length_b   1.000
_cell.length_c   1.000
_cell.angle_alpha   90.00
_cell.angle_beta   90.00
_cell.angle_gamma   90.00
#
_symmetry.space_group_name_H-M   'P 1'
#
loop_
_entity.id
_entity.type
_entity.pdbx_description
1 polymer ?
#
loop_
_entity_poly.entity_id
_entity_poly.type
_entity_poly.pdbx_seq_one_letter_code
_entity_poly.pdbx_strand_id
1 'polypeptide(L)'
;MISGMLRVIIGFVFACLAAGFSMVLFVYTPLELATELIGERLSEAALLSLAAGTHSAVFAAPFALIGAGFGEWQRIGTWLYYVLVAIAIAGVGFLAQFWTEATGEASIVNSYAVTAFIVTGFVAGIVYWLFSGRYAAGPDGQHASTPDVIAPPKAASSPDESSARVATWRTAK
;
A
#
# COMPACT_ATOMS: atom_id res chain seq x y z
N MET A 1 -17.80 -8.19 5.31
CA MET A 1 -17.10 -8.66 4.09
C MET A 1 -17.17 -7.62 2.95
N ILE A 2 -18.30 -7.00 2.64
CA ILE A 2 -18.46 -6.02 1.55
C ILE A 2 -17.56 -4.78 1.74
N SER A 3 -17.42 -4.27 2.96
CA SER A 3 -16.58 -3.09 3.25
C SER A 3 -15.08 -3.33 3.00
N GLY A 4 -14.58 -4.52 3.25
CA GLY A 4 -13.18 -4.88 2.96
C GLY A 4 -12.92 -4.92 1.46
N MET A 5 -13.79 -5.56 0.69
CA MET A 5 -13.65 -5.66 -0.76
C MET A 5 -13.74 -4.28 -1.45
N LEU A 6 -14.69 -3.43 -1.01
CA LEU A 6 -14.80 -2.07 -1.53
C LEU A 6 -13.52 -1.24 -1.26
N ARG A 7 -12.92 -1.39 -0.09
CA ARG A 7 -11.67 -0.73 0.29
C ARG A 7 -10.50 -1.17 -0.59
N VAL A 8 -10.38 -2.48 -0.88
CA VAL A 8 -9.36 -3.03 -1.81
C VAL A 8 -9.51 -2.42 -3.19
N ILE A 9 -10.74 -2.36 -3.72
CA ILE A 9 -11.02 -1.78 -5.05
C ILE A 9 -10.67 -0.29 -5.07
N ILE A 10 -11.08 0.48 -4.07
CA ILE A 10 -10.78 1.91 -3.97
C ILE A 10 -9.26 2.12 -3.87
N GLY A 11 -8.58 1.37 -3.00
CA GLY A 11 -7.12 1.43 -2.87
C GLY A 11 -6.40 1.11 -4.17
N PHE A 12 -6.86 0.10 -4.91
CA PHE A 12 -6.32 -0.26 -6.21
C PHE A 12 -6.51 0.85 -7.26
N VAL A 13 -7.69 1.44 -7.34
CA VAL A 13 -7.95 2.55 -8.28
C VAL A 13 -7.02 3.73 -7.99
N PHE A 14 -6.91 4.15 -6.72
CA PHE A 14 -6.02 5.24 -6.36
C PHE A 14 -4.54 4.90 -6.61
N ALA A 15 -4.11 3.66 -6.39
CA ALA A 15 -2.76 3.21 -6.70
C ALA A 15 -2.46 3.29 -8.21
N CYS A 16 -3.42 2.88 -9.06
CA CYS A 16 -3.26 2.97 -10.52
C CYS A 16 -3.25 4.42 -11.03
N LEU A 17 -4.07 5.30 -10.47
CA LEU A 17 -4.03 6.73 -10.78
C LEU A 17 -2.69 7.36 -10.37
N ALA A 18 -2.19 7.02 -9.18
CA ALA A 18 -0.88 7.49 -8.70
C ALA A 18 0.26 6.96 -9.58
N ALA A 19 0.17 5.70 -10.05
CA ALA A 19 1.12 5.13 -11.00
C ALA A 19 1.12 5.89 -12.32
N GLY A 20 -0.06 6.13 -12.91
CA GLY A 20 -0.20 6.88 -14.15
C GLY A 20 0.36 8.30 -14.03
N PHE A 21 0.02 8.99 -12.95
CA PHE A 21 0.53 10.33 -12.65
C PHE A 21 2.07 10.31 -12.47
N SER A 22 2.60 9.34 -11.73
CA SER A 22 4.04 9.19 -11.54
C SER A 22 4.77 8.99 -12.88
N MET A 23 4.23 8.15 -13.78
CA MET A 23 4.80 7.94 -15.12
C MET A 23 4.83 9.23 -15.94
N VAL A 24 3.77 10.03 -15.91
CA VAL A 24 3.70 11.29 -16.67
C VAL A 24 4.71 12.31 -16.14
N LEU A 25 5.00 12.33 -14.84
CA LEU A 25 6.05 13.18 -14.26
C LEU A 25 7.47 12.80 -14.73
N PHE A 26 7.67 11.58 -15.20
CA PHE A 26 8.93 11.20 -15.88
C PHE A 26 8.99 11.63 -17.34
N VAL A 27 7.83 11.87 -17.98
CA VAL A 27 7.76 12.40 -19.37
C VAL A 27 7.82 13.93 -19.39
N TYR A 28 7.05 14.57 -18.50
CA TYR A 28 7.02 16.01 -18.34
C TYR A 28 7.69 16.41 -17.04
N THR A 29 8.69 17.30 -17.11
CA THR A 29 9.29 17.80 -15.89
C THR A 29 8.30 18.69 -15.11
N PRO A 30 8.33 18.70 -13.78
CA PRO A 30 7.46 19.59 -12.99
C PRO A 30 7.64 21.08 -13.36
N LEU A 31 8.81 21.47 -13.85
CA LEU A 31 9.10 22.83 -14.29
C LEU A 31 8.40 23.17 -15.60
N GLU A 32 8.37 22.24 -16.56
CA GLU A 32 7.62 22.41 -17.82
C GLU A 32 6.12 22.54 -17.58
N LEU A 33 5.57 21.75 -16.63
CA LEU A 33 4.17 21.84 -16.22
C LEU A 33 3.82 23.18 -15.55
N ALA A 34 4.82 23.87 -14.94
CA ALA A 34 4.61 25.12 -14.22
C ALA A 34 4.85 26.37 -15.08
N THR A 35 5.61 26.30 -16.19
CA THR A 35 6.08 27.48 -16.94
C THR A 35 5.32 27.76 -18.22
N GLU A 36 4.65 26.80 -18.82
CA GLU A 36 3.86 27.01 -20.05
C GLU A 36 2.36 27.03 -19.73
N LEU A 37 1.60 27.79 -20.57
CA LEU A 37 0.14 28.03 -20.53
C LEU A 37 -0.63 26.94 -19.78
N ILE A 38 -0.81 27.18 -18.49
CA ILE A 38 -1.21 26.24 -17.42
C ILE A 38 -2.47 25.40 -17.76
N GLY A 39 -3.32 25.87 -18.67
CA GLY A 39 -4.56 25.20 -19.02
C GLY A 39 -4.43 24.03 -19.99
N GLU A 40 -3.68 24.19 -21.07
CA GLU A 40 -3.61 23.17 -22.13
C GLU A 40 -2.70 22.01 -21.76
N ARG A 41 -1.50 22.29 -21.28
CA ARG A 41 -0.53 21.25 -20.86
C ARG A 41 -0.98 20.46 -19.64
N LEU A 42 -1.65 21.13 -18.69
CA LEU A 42 -2.20 20.43 -17.52
C LEU A 42 -3.32 19.47 -17.90
N SER A 43 -4.19 19.85 -18.86
CA SER A 43 -5.25 18.97 -19.35
C SER A 43 -4.68 17.78 -20.14
N GLU A 44 -3.66 18.00 -20.96
CA GLU A 44 -2.96 16.94 -21.68
C GLU A 44 -2.27 15.96 -20.72
N ALA A 45 -1.51 16.47 -19.76
CA ALA A 45 -0.86 15.65 -18.72
C ALA A 45 -1.89 14.87 -17.88
N ALA A 46 -3.03 15.46 -17.57
CA ALA A 46 -4.11 14.79 -16.84
C ALA A 46 -4.73 13.65 -17.66
N LEU A 47 -5.00 13.88 -18.95
CA LEU A 47 -5.52 12.84 -19.85
C LEU A 47 -4.51 11.71 -20.05
N LEU A 48 -3.23 12.04 -20.23
CA LEU A 48 -2.16 11.03 -20.33
C LEU A 48 -2.01 10.25 -19.04
N SER A 49 -2.10 10.90 -17.88
CA SER A 49 -2.06 10.23 -16.56
C SER A 49 -3.23 9.26 -16.39
N LEU A 50 -4.42 9.67 -16.82
CA LEU A 50 -5.61 8.83 -16.77
C LEU A 50 -5.50 7.64 -17.73
N ALA A 51 -5.02 7.86 -18.94
CA ALA A 51 -4.79 6.79 -19.93
C ALA A 51 -3.72 5.80 -19.43
N ALA A 52 -2.57 6.30 -18.94
CA ALA A 52 -1.51 5.47 -18.37
C ALA A 52 -2.00 4.70 -17.12
N GLY A 53 -2.77 5.36 -16.25
CA GLY A 53 -3.37 4.72 -15.07
C GLY A 53 -4.37 3.62 -15.44
N THR A 54 -5.20 3.85 -16.45
CA THR A 54 -6.17 2.85 -16.94
C THR A 54 -5.43 1.64 -17.56
N HIS A 55 -4.42 1.89 -18.40
CA HIS A 55 -3.61 0.82 -18.98
C HIS A 55 -2.91 0.01 -17.87
N SER A 56 -2.29 0.70 -16.92
CA SER A 56 -1.68 0.05 -15.76
C SER A 56 -2.67 -0.76 -14.94
N ALA A 57 -3.91 -0.28 -14.78
CA ALA A 57 -4.95 -0.99 -14.05
C ALA A 57 -5.33 -2.32 -14.71
N VAL A 58 -5.52 -2.31 -16.02
CA VAL A 58 -5.86 -3.54 -16.78
C VAL A 58 -4.74 -4.58 -16.66
N PHE A 59 -3.49 -4.14 -16.82
CA PHE A 59 -2.34 -5.04 -16.70
C PHE A 59 -2.11 -5.52 -15.26
N ALA A 60 -2.16 -4.61 -14.29
CA ALA A 60 -1.82 -4.91 -12.91
C ALA A 60 -2.93 -5.65 -12.14
N ALA A 61 -4.20 -5.59 -12.59
CA ALA A 61 -5.35 -6.15 -11.87
C ALA A 61 -5.16 -7.61 -11.44
N PRO A 62 -4.78 -8.56 -12.32
CA PRO A 62 -4.63 -9.96 -11.91
C PRO A 62 -3.54 -10.14 -10.84
N PHE A 63 -2.41 -9.47 -11.00
CA PHE A 63 -1.28 -9.55 -10.06
C PHE A 63 -1.61 -8.86 -8.73
N ALA A 64 -2.27 -7.71 -8.79
CA ALA A 64 -2.69 -6.97 -7.60
C ALA A 64 -3.74 -7.75 -6.78
N LEU A 65 -4.68 -8.44 -7.44
CA LEU A 65 -5.65 -9.31 -6.76
C LEU A 65 -4.96 -10.48 -6.02
N ILE A 66 -3.96 -11.10 -6.65
CA ILE A 66 -3.16 -12.15 -6.00
C ILE A 66 -2.40 -11.57 -4.81
N GLY A 67 -1.69 -10.46 -4.99
CA GLY A 67 -0.92 -9.82 -3.93
C GLY A 67 -1.79 -9.32 -2.78
N ALA A 68 -2.93 -8.67 -3.07
CA ALA A 68 -3.87 -8.21 -2.07
C ALA A 68 -4.52 -9.39 -1.32
N GLY A 69 -4.96 -10.42 -2.04
CA GLY A 69 -5.57 -11.62 -1.45
C GLY A 69 -4.59 -12.35 -0.52
N PHE A 70 -3.33 -12.47 -0.91
CA PHE A 70 -2.30 -13.06 -0.07
C PHE A 70 -2.01 -12.19 1.16
N GLY A 71 -1.94 -10.87 1.01
CA GLY A 71 -1.75 -9.92 2.11
C GLY A 71 -2.89 -9.97 3.13
N GLU A 72 -4.14 -10.06 2.66
CA GLU A 72 -5.30 -10.19 3.54
C GLU A 72 -5.36 -11.58 4.22
N TRP A 73 -5.04 -12.65 3.49
CA TRP A 73 -5.00 -13.99 4.06
C TRP A 73 -3.95 -14.11 5.17
N GLN A 74 -2.76 -13.56 4.93
CA GLN A 74 -1.67 -13.55 5.91
C GLN A 74 -1.79 -12.44 6.95
N ARG A 75 -2.81 -11.57 6.86
CA ARG A 75 -3.01 -10.40 7.73
C ARG A 75 -1.79 -9.46 7.76
N ILE A 76 -1.15 -9.27 6.61
CA ILE A 76 0.04 -8.43 6.49
C ILE A 76 -0.38 -6.97 6.39
N GLY A 77 -0.12 -6.16 7.44
CA GLY A 77 -0.37 -4.71 7.47
C GLY A 77 0.86 -3.86 7.17
N THR A 78 2.03 -4.47 6.91
CA THR A 78 3.28 -3.73 6.71
C THR A 78 3.34 -3.09 5.32
N TRP A 79 3.73 -1.82 5.29
CA TRP A 79 3.85 -1.06 4.04
C TRP A 79 4.86 -1.67 3.07
N LEU A 80 5.94 -2.25 3.60
CA LEU A 80 7.02 -2.83 2.82
C LEU A 80 6.54 -3.97 1.91
N TYR A 81 5.63 -4.82 2.40
CA TYR A 81 5.04 -5.89 1.59
C TYR A 81 4.35 -5.33 0.34
N TYR A 82 3.48 -4.34 0.50
CA TYR A 82 2.71 -3.77 -0.61
C TYR A 82 3.59 -3.01 -1.60
N VAL A 83 4.63 -2.35 -1.10
CA VAL A 83 5.63 -1.69 -1.97
C VAL A 83 6.41 -2.71 -2.78
N LEU A 84 6.87 -3.81 -2.17
CA LEU A 84 7.60 -4.86 -2.89
C LEU A 84 6.72 -5.55 -3.94
N VAL A 85 5.45 -5.83 -3.61
CA VAL A 85 4.48 -6.39 -4.57
C VAL A 85 4.27 -5.43 -5.75
N ALA A 86 4.08 -4.14 -5.49
CA ALA A 86 3.87 -3.15 -6.54
C ALA A 86 5.12 -2.94 -7.42
N ILE A 87 6.32 -2.94 -6.84
CA ILE A 87 7.59 -2.90 -7.60
C ILE A 87 7.74 -4.18 -8.46
N ALA A 88 7.38 -5.35 -7.92
CA ALA A 88 7.42 -6.58 -8.69
C ALA A 88 6.45 -6.54 -9.89
N ILE A 89 5.23 -6.02 -9.71
CA ILE A 89 4.25 -5.83 -10.79
C ILE A 89 4.81 -4.84 -11.84
N ALA A 90 5.39 -3.72 -11.40
CA ALA A 90 6.04 -2.76 -12.30
C ALA A 90 7.20 -3.40 -13.08
N GLY A 91 8.01 -4.24 -12.43
CA GLY A 91 9.08 -5.00 -13.06
C GLY A 91 8.58 -5.98 -14.12
N VAL A 92 7.49 -6.70 -13.85
CA VAL A 92 6.84 -7.57 -14.86
C VAL A 92 6.32 -6.73 -16.04
N GLY A 93 5.75 -5.55 -15.79
CA GLY A 93 5.34 -4.61 -16.83
C GLY A 93 6.51 -4.13 -17.68
N PHE A 94 7.63 -3.81 -17.05
CA PHE A 94 8.86 -3.43 -17.75
C PHE A 94 9.38 -4.58 -18.64
N LEU A 95 9.42 -5.81 -18.12
CA LEU A 95 9.84 -6.99 -18.90
C LEU A 95 8.88 -7.27 -20.06
N ALA A 96 7.59 -7.11 -19.86
CA ALA A 96 6.60 -7.28 -20.94
C ALA A 96 6.83 -6.27 -22.06
N GLN A 97 7.14 -5.02 -21.74
CA GLN A 97 7.50 -4.00 -22.71
C GLN A 97 8.80 -4.34 -23.46
N PHE A 98 9.82 -4.78 -22.72
CA PHE A 98 11.09 -5.19 -23.32
C PHE A 98 10.93 -6.33 -24.32
N TRP A 99 10.08 -7.32 -24.04
CA TRP A 99 9.85 -8.43 -24.97
C TRP A 99 9.03 -8.04 -26.22
N THR A 100 8.34 -6.92 -26.20
CA THR A 100 7.59 -6.42 -27.35
C THR A 100 8.40 -5.45 -28.21
N GLU A 101 9.65 -5.11 -27.82
CA GLU A 101 10.54 -4.27 -28.62
C GLU A 101 10.83 -4.93 -29.98
N ALA A 102 10.61 -4.17 -31.06
CA ALA A 102 10.95 -4.61 -32.39
C ALA A 102 12.48 -4.55 -32.60
N THR A 103 13.01 -5.52 -33.32
CA THR A 103 14.43 -5.57 -33.66
C THR A 103 14.82 -4.32 -34.49
N GLY A 104 15.68 -3.46 -33.96
CA GLY A 104 16.15 -2.25 -34.62
C GLY A 104 15.61 -0.95 -34.03
N GLU A 105 14.69 -0.99 -33.08
CA GLU A 105 14.24 0.17 -32.32
C GLU A 105 15.18 0.44 -31.12
N ALA A 106 15.12 1.66 -30.58
CA ALA A 106 15.87 2.02 -29.38
C ALA A 106 15.33 1.24 -28.16
N SER A 107 16.20 0.48 -27.51
CA SER A 107 15.80 -0.31 -26.34
C SER A 107 15.35 0.56 -25.16
N ILE A 108 14.26 0.16 -24.50
CA ILE A 108 13.82 0.75 -23.22
C ILE A 108 14.78 0.44 -22.06
N VAL A 109 15.75 -0.47 -22.24
CA VAL A 109 16.72 -0.81 -21.20
C VAL A 109 17.73 0.31 -21.01
N ASN A 110 17.29 1.35 -20.34
CA ASN A 110 18.15 2.44 -19.88
C ASN A 110 17.88 2.72 -18.40
N SER A 111 18.85 3.33 -17.72
CA SER A 111 18.75 3.61 -16.28
C SER A 111 17.57 4.51 -15.92
N TYR A 112 17.17 5.39 -16.83
CA TYR A 112 16.06 6.30 -16.63
C TYR A 112 14.71 5.55 -16.62
N ALA A 113 14.47 4.70 -17.62
CA ALA A 113 13.23 3.91 -17.69
C ALA A 113 13.14 2.93 -16.50
N VAL A 114 14.22 2.23 -16.15
CA VAL A 114 14.25 1.35 -14.98
C VAL A 114 13.89 2.12 -13.70
N THR A 115 14.48 3.30 -13.50
CA THR A 115 14.17 4.17 -12.36
C THR A 115 12.71 4.59 -12.35
N ALA A 116 12.17 4.99 -13.52
CA ALA A 116 10.77 5.38 -13.66
C ALA A 116 9.80 4.25 -13.22
N PHE A 117 10.05 3.02 -13.67
CA PHE A 117 9.23 1.86 -13.27
C PHE A 117 9.34 1.54 -11.78
N ILE A 118 10.54 1.59 -11.21
CA ILE A 118 10.75 1.33 -9.77
C ILE A 118 10.04 2.40 -8.92
N VAL A 119 10.21 3.68 -9.25
CA VAL A 119 9.58 4.79 -8.53
C VAL A 119 8.06 4.72 -8.67
N THR A 120 7.55 4.42 -9.86
CA THR A 120 6.11 4.26 -10.10
C THR A 120 5.54 3.12 -9.26
N GLY A 121 6.21 1.97 -9.21
CA GLY A 121 5.82 0.84 -8.36
C GLY A 121 5.87 1.20 -6.86
N PHE A 122 6.90 1.92 -6.43
CA PHE A 122 7.03 2.39 -5.05
C PHE A 122 5.86 3.31 -4.66
N VAL A 123 5.57 4.32 -5.48
CA VAL A 123 4.46 5.27 -5.24
C VAL A 123 3.12 4.55 -5.21
N ALA A 124 2.85 3.68 -6.18
CA ALA A 124 1.62 2.89 -6.23
C ALA A 124 1.46 1.99 -4.99
N GLY A 125 2.54 1.34 -4.54
CA GLY A 125 2.54 0.49 -3.35
C GLY A 125 2.25 1.25 -2.07
N ILE A 126 2.84 2.43 -1.88
CA ILE A 126 2.55 3.31 -0.73
C ILE A 126 1.09 3.77 -0.76
N VAL A 127 0.60 4.23 -1.92
CA VAL A 127 -0.79 4.68 -2.06
C VAL A 127 -1.76 3.53 -1.76
N TYR A 128 -1.54 2.35 -2.32
CA TYR A 128 -2.38 1.18 -2.01
C TYR A 128 -2.37 0.85 -0.52
N TRP A 129 -1.20 0.85 0.11
CA TRP A 129 -1.08 0.59 1.55
C TRP A 129 -1.84 1.62 2.38
N LEU A 130 -1.75 2.90 2.05
CA LEU A 130 -2.45 3.97 2.76
C LEU A 130 -3.98 3.80 2.73
N PHE A 131 -4.53 3.40 1.59
CA PHE A 131 -5.98 3.27 1.42
C PHE A 131 -6.53 1.89 1.82
N SER A 132 -5.75 0.83 1.66
CA SER A 132 -6.20 -0.54 1.90
C SER A 132 -5.29 -1.35 2.80
N GLY A 133 -4.01 -1.47 2.48
CA GLY A 133 -3.09 -2.43 3.08
C GLY A 133 -2.91 -2.30 4.60
N ARG A 134 -2.89 -1.08 5.13
CA ARG A 134 -2.75 -0.84 6.58
C ARG A 134 -3.87 -1.43 7.43
N TYR A 135 -5.01 -1.75 6.82
CA TYR A 135 -6.16 -2.33 7.52
C TYR A 135 -6.26 -3.86 7.38
N ALA A 136 -5.39 -4.48 6.58
CA ALA A 136 -5.39 -5.93 6.38
C ALA A 136 -5.04 -6.71 7.66
N ALA A 137 -4.21 -6.15 8.54
CA ALA A 137 -3.83 -6.74 9.83
C ALA A 137 -4.97 -6.82 10.85
N GLY A 138 -6.11 -6.14 10.62
CA GLY A 138 -7.18 -6.03 11.60
C GLY A 138 -6.83 -5.16 12.82
N PRO A 139 -7.77 -4.94 13.77
CA PRO A 139 -7.53 -4.12 14.96
C PRO A 139 -6.42 -4.67 15.85
N ASP A 140 -6.27 -5.98 15.93
CA ASP A 140 -5.28 -6.65 16.80
C ASP A 140 -3.83 -6.53 16.26
N GLY A 141 -3.66 -6.42 14.93
CA GLY A 141 -2.34 -6.29 14.31
C GLY A 141 -1.73 -4.89 14.40
N GLN A 142 -2.55 -3.87 14.63
CA GLN A 142 -2.07 -2.48 14.76
C GLN A 142 -1.40 -2.22 16.13
N HIS A 143 -1.67 -3.04 17.13
CA HIS A 143 -1.07 -2.93 18.47
C HIS A 143 0.26 -3.67 18.60
N ALA A 144 0.60 -4.56 17.65
CA ALA A 144 1.83 -5.34 17.70
C ALA A 144 3.11 -4.52 17.40
N SER A 145 2.99 -3.28 16.96
CA SER A 145 4.12 -2.40 16.67
C SER A 145 4.43 -1.39 17.79
N THR A 146 3.67 -1.39 18.87
CA THR A 146 4.06 -0.66 20.08
C THR A 146 4.94 -1.62 20.89
N PRO A 147 6.24 -1.33 21.12
CA PRO A 147 6.99 -2.11 22.07
C PRO A 147 6.23 -2.03 23.39
N ASP A 148 5.98 -3.18 24.01
CA ASP A 148 5.46 -3.24 25.37
C ASP A 148 6.40 -2.35 26.23
N VAL A 149 6.01 -1.11 26.40
CA VAL A 149 6.54 -0.27 27.47
C VAL A 149 6.11 -1.02 28.72
N ILE A 150 7.06 -1.77 29.25
CA ILE A 150 7.05 -2.55 30.47
C ILE A 150 5.85 -2.13 31.33
N ALA A 151 4.74 -2.86 31.18
CA ALA A 151 3.63 -2.70 32.12
C ALA A 151 4.24 -2.94 33.51
N PRO A 152 4.09 -2.00 34.45
CA PRO A 152 4.60 -2.22 35.80
C PRO A 152 4.01 -3.54 36.27
N PRO A 153 4.79 -4.40 36.94
CA PRO A 153 4.34 -5.71 37.37
C PRO A 153 3.04 -5.51 38.12
N LYS A 154 1.96 -6.15 37.61
CA LYS A 154 0.63 -6.12 38.23
C LYS A 154 0.84 -6.50 39.67
N ALA A 155 0.68 -5.52 40.58
CA ALA A 155 0.85 -5.71 41.99
C ALA A 155 0.04 -6.97 42.36
N ALA A 156 0.74 -7.97 42.87
CA ALA A 156 0.12 -9.22 43.30
C ALA A 156 -1.03 -8.81 44.25
N SER A 157 -2.25 -9.07 43.80
CA SER A 157 -3.43 -8.89 44.68
C SER A 157 -3.17 -9.73 45.91
N SER A 158 -2.96 -9.06 47.02
CA SER A 158 -2.73 -9.73 48.29
C SER A 158 -3.87 -10.71 48.57
N PRO A 159 -3.57 -11.98 48.92
CA PRO A 159 -4.60 -13.03 49.13
C PRO A 159 -5.45 -12.86 50.38
N ASP A 160 -5.37 -11.72 51.06
CA ASP A 160 -5.79 -11.65 52.46
C ASP A 160 -7.17 -10.98 52.72
N GLU A 161 -7.78 -10.33 51.75
CA GLU A 161 -9.08 -9.68 51.99
C GLU A 161 -10.28 -10.61 51.89
N SER A 162 -10.17 -11.74 51.20
CA SER A 162 -11.23 -12.73 51.09
C SER A 162 -11.34 -13.60 52.36
N SER A 163 -10.23 -13.85 53.04
CA SER A 163 -10.18 -14.65 54.28
C SER A 163 -10.70 -13.88 55.52
N ALA A 164 -10.52 -12.56 55.55
CA ALA A 164 -10.99 -11.72 56.65
C ALA A 164 -12.53 -11.60 56.70
N ARG A 165 -13.20 -11.61 55.55
CA ARG A 165 -14.69 -11.54 55.52
C ARG A 165 -15.40 -12.80 55.98
N VAL A 166 -14.78 -13.95 55.86
CA VAL A 166 -15.38 -15.25 56.31
C VAL A 166 -15.24 -15.44 57.80
N ALA A 167 -14.28 -14.80 58.47
CA ALA A 167 -14.07 -14.96 59.91
C ALA A 167 -15.05 -14.13 60.78
N THR A 168 -15.58 -13.01 60.30
CA THR A 168 -16.39 -12.09 61.10
C THR A 168 -17.83 -12.52 61.35
N TRP A 169 -18.39 -13.48 60.60
CA TRP A 169 -19.74 -13.95 60.86
C TRP A 169 -19.81 -15.30 61.59
N ARG A 170 -18.71 -15.90 62.00
CA ARG A 170 -18.68 -17.06 62.88
C ARG A 170 -18.71 -16.74 64.38
N THR A 171 -18.50 -15.48 64.75
CA THR A 171 -18.47 -15.07 66.17
C THR A 171 -19.74 -14.37 66.63
N ALA A 172 -20.79 -14.30 65.81
CA ALA A 172 -22.08 -13.70 66.18
C ALA A 172 -23.19 -14.74 66.27
N LYS A 173 -22.99 -15.76 67.12
CA LYS A 173 -24.04 -16.62 67.63
C LYS A 173 -23.79 -16.96 69.10
#